data_3c49f5e2d96007d7edb90827a04e424a
#
_entry.id   3c49f5e2d96007d7edb90827a04e424a
#
_cell.length_a   1.000
_cell.length_b   1.000
_cell.length_c   1.000
_cell.angle_alpha   90.00
_cell.angle_beta   90.00
_cell.angle_gamma   90.00
#
_symmetry.space_group_name_H-M   'P 1'
#
loop_
_entity.id
_entity.type
_entity.pdbx_description
1 polymer ?
#
loop_
_entity_poly.entity_id
_entity_poly.type
_entity_poly.pdbx_seq_one_letter_code
_entity_poly.pdbx_strand_id
1 'polypeptide(L)'
;MKLKIAIASLLFFGTISAQHGANQVYQTQNSNYRENSNYQNQNKINFGPDGANYKINVLNNVRPDSYTITLGLNQESLSVKECNSKINNRLEGFKNSLKKLGIKEEEIFVDFISQTKIYDYKSSSTANQVNVNQIDKGFEIKKNIIIKLKNTKLYDKIISEASEFDIDNIVKVDYTKINTESIYEEMLVEAKVILDNKMKLHQKFGKKDYEEIPQVAVNFYSIQPGKQYKNYTAFETSNIEYESNQYTGRKHLVRQEERKNKTYYYDGMAPDFFDKVINPDSPEVNMQFIMEVSISYKTKISKEILKKQEEKIYRFITPNGDLKVLNLN
;
A
#
# COMPACT_ATOMS: atom_id res chain seq x y z
N MET A 1 24.90 -47.81 -37.32
CA MET A 1 24.21 -46.56 -37.61
C MET A 1 23.22 -46.22 -36.50
N LYS A 2 23.64 -46.21 -35.20
CA LYS A 2 22.78 -45.94 -34.03
C LYS A 2 23.44 -45.02 -32.98
N LEU A 3 24.43 -44.19 -33.34
CA LEU A 3 25.17 -43.35 -32.38
C LEU A 3 25.17 -41.83 -32.73
N LYS A 4 24.26 -41.37 -33.58
CA LYS A 4 24.21 -39.93 -33.97
C LYS A 4 22.96 -39.18 -33.58
N ILE A 5 22.03 -39.77 -32.81
CA ILE A 5 20.77 -39.11 -32.40
C ILE A 5 20.81 -38.64 -30.94
N ALA A 6 21.79 -39.04 -30.12
CA ALA A 6 21.84 -38.70 -28.71
C ALA A 6 22.50 -37.35 -28.37
N ILE A 7 23.08 -36.62 -29.34
CA ILE A 7 23.81 -35.35 -29.07
C ILE A 7 22.96 -34.10 -29.38
N ALA A 8 21.86 -34.26 -30.13
CA ALA A 8 21.00 -33.12 -30.49
C ALA A 8 19.98 -32.72 -29.42
N SER A 9 19.73 -33.52 -28.38
CA SER A 9 18.73 -33.23 -27.34
C SER A 9 19.31 -32.56 -26.08
N LEU A 10 20.63 -32.34 -26.01
CA LEU A 10 21.27 -31.73 -24.81
C LEU A 10 21.54 -30.22 -24.96
N LEU A 11 21.26 -29.64 -26.10
CA LEU A 11 21.53 -28.21 -26.36
C LEU A 11 20.30 -27.29 -26.24
N PHE A 12 19.13 -27.81 -25.83
CA PHE A 12 17.90 -27.00 -25.77
C PHE A 12 17.43 -26.66 -24.35
N PHE A 13 18.17 -27.00 -23.30
CA PHE A 13 17.80 -26.69 -21.92
C PHE A 13 18.53 -25.48 -21.30
N GLY A 14 19.28 -24.70 -22.10
CA GLY A 14 20.16 -23.64 -21.62
C GLY A 14 19.60 -22.21 -21.74
N THR A 15 18.37 -21.98 -22.22
CA THR A 15 17.92 -20.61 -22.57
C THR A 15 16.67 -20.09 -21.84
N ILE A 16 16.21 -20.76 -20.77
CA ILE A 16 15.03 -20.27 -20.04
C ILE A 16 15.42 -19.36 -18.85
N SER A 17 16.69 -19.23 -18.50
CA SER A 17 17.12 -18.38 -17.38
C SER A 17 17.42 -16.93 -17.74
N ALA A 18 17.36 -16.53 -19.03
CA ALA A 18 17.74 -15.18 -19.47
C ALA A 18 16.60 -14.16 -19.47
N GLN A 19 15.34 -14.57 -19.28
CA GLN A 19 14.20 -13.64 -19.31
C GLN A 19 13.75 -13.10 -17.96
N HIS A 20 14.32 -13.58 -16.85
CA HIS A 20 13.99 -13.06 -15.51
C HIS A 20 14.79 -11.81 -15.11
N GLY A 21 15.78 -11.39 -15.89
CA GLY A 21 16.63 -10.23 -15.57
C GLY A 21 16.18 -8.89 -16.19
N ALA A 22 15.28 -8.90 -17.17
CA ALA A 22 14.94 -7.68 -17.93
C ALA A 22 13.89 -6.79 -17.26
N ASN A 23 13.16 -7.28 -16.26
CA ASN A 23 12.09 -6.55 -15.55
C ASN A 23 12.38 -6.32 -14.06
N GLN A 24 13.65 -6.36 -13.64
CA GLN A 24 13.97 -5.88 -12.29
C GLN A 24 13.83 -4.36 -12.25
N VAL A 25 12.75 -3.91 -11.62
CA VAL A 25 12.55 -2.53 -11.22
C VAL A 25 13.64 -2.19 -10.20
N TYR A 26 14.63 -1.41 -10.60
CA TYR A 26 15.59 -0.87 -9.64
C TYR A 26 14.88 0.18 -8.79
N GLN A 27 14.48 -0.20 -7.60
CA GLN A 27 13.99 0.74 -6.60
C GLN A 27 15.13 1.69 -6.22
N THR A 28 14.99 2.96 -6.55
CA THR A 28 15.78 3.99 -5.89
C THR A 28 15.41 4.00 -4.40
N GLN A 29 16.41 3.90 -3.53
CA GLN A 29 16.32 3.70 -2.07
C GLN A 29 15.64 4.84 -1.28
N ASN A 30 14.84 5.68 -1.90
CA ASN A 30 14.16 6.81 -1.23
C ASN A 30 12.66 6.61 -1.01
N SER A 31 12.13 5.42 -1.18
CA SER A 31 10.82 5.12 -0.62
C SER A 31 11.01 4.64 0.81
N ASN A 32 10.66 5.45 1.81
CA ASN A 32 10.43 5.03 3.19
C ASN A 32 9.26 4.02 3.32
N TYR A 33 8.94 3.34 2.26
CA TYR A 33 8.08 2.18 2.26
C TYR A 33 9.00 1.02 2.64
N ARG A 34 9.12 0.74 3.93
CA ARG A 34 9.46 -0.59 4.38
C ARG A 34 8.48 -1.50 3.67
N GLU A 35 8.96 -2.27 2.69
CA GLU A 35 8.30 -3.52 2.36
C GLU A 35 7.98 -4.14 3.70
N ASN A 36 6.71 -4.23 4.04
CA ASN A 36 6.31 -4.98 5.22
C ASN A 36 6.61 -6.44 4.89
N SER A 37 7.88 -6.81 5.01
CA SER A 37 8.36 -8.19 4.94
C SER A 37 7.68 -9.12 5.97
N ASN A 38 6.75 -8.56 6.76
CA ASN A 38 5.90 -9.29 7.68
C ASN A 38 4.73 -10.02 7.00
N TYR A 39 4.47 -9.78 5.71
CA TYR A 39 3.52 -10.58 4.93
C TYR A 39 4.19 -11.82 4.32
N GLN A 40 5.10 -12.45 5.05
CA GLN A 40 5.47 -13.81 4.71
C GLN A 40 4.23 -14.67 4.86
N ASN A 41 3.95 -15.48 3.83
CA ASN A 41 2.88 -16.47 3.84
C ASN A 41 2.88 -17.24 5.16
N GLN A 42 2.08 -16.76 6.12
CA GLN A 42 2.00 -17.32 7.46
C GLN A 42 0.90 -18.37 7.55
N ASN A 43 0.70 -19.18 6.50
CA ASN A 43 -0.20 -20.33 6.49
C ASN A 43 0.21 -21.37 7.53
N LYS A 44 0.58 -20.93 8.73
CA LYS A 44 1.05 -21.83 9.77
C LYS A 44 -0.13 -22.36 10.54
N ILE A 45 -0.29 -23.67 10.44
CA ILE A 45 -1.06 -24.44 11.40
C ILE A 45 -0.04 -24.94 12.42
N ASN A 46 -0.17 -24.50 13.67
CA ASN A 46 0.60 -25.03 14.78
C ASN A 46 -0.34 -25.85 15.66
N PHE A 47 0.01 -27.11 15.90
CA PHE A 47 -0.72 -27.95 16.84
C PHE A 47 0.23 -28.77 17.69
N GLY A 48 -0.17 -28.99 18.91
CA GLY A 48 0.66 -29.67 19.89
C GLY A 48 -0.19 -30.32 20.99
N PRO A 49 0.45 -30.82 22.06
CA PRO A 49 -0.26 -31.42 23.19
C PRO A 49 -1.33 -30.49 23.81
N ASP A 50 -1.04 -29.18 23.84
CA ASP A 50 -1.84 -28.22 24.58
C ASP A 50 -2.97 -27.56 23.74
N GLY A 51 -2.91 -27.67 22.42
CA GLY A 51 -3.92 -27.08 21.54
C GLY A 51 -3.51 -26.96 20.06
N ALA A 52 -4.30 -26.19 19.32
CA ALA A 52 -4.05 -25.86 17.92
C ALA A 52 -4.28 -24.38 17.63
N ASN A 53 -3.39 -23.80 16.83
CA ASN A 53 -3.50 -22.42 16.35
C ASN A 53 -3.61 -22.43 14.82
N TYR A 54 -4.62 -21.74 14.31
CA TYR A 54 -4.86 -21.56 12.89
C TYR A 54 -4.75 -20.07 12.56
N LYS A 55 -3.98 -19.74 11.53
CA LYS A 55 -3.97 -18.41 10.92
C LYS A 55 -4.58 -18.49 9.53
N ILE A 56 -5.42 -17.51 9.21
CA ILE A 56 -6.16 -17.42 7.95
C ILE A 56 -6.04 -15.98 7.46
N ASN A 57 -5.63 -15.82 6.22
CA ASN A 57 -5.50 -14.52 5.56
C ASN A 57 -6.38 -14.50 4.31
N VAL A 58 -7.29 -13.54 4.24
CA VAL A 58 -8.18 -13.34 3.09
C VAL A 58 -7.94 -11.94 2.53
N LEU A 59 -7.83 -11.84 1.22
CA LEU A 59 -7.78 -10.60 0.47
C LEU A 59 -9.05 -10.45 -0.35
N ASN A 60 -9.65 -9.26 -0.36
CA ASN A 60 -10.76 -8.93 -1.25
C ASN A 60 -10.43 -7.65 -2.04
N ASN A 61 -10.40 -7.76 -3.38
CA ASN A 61 -10.25 -6.64 -4.28
C ASN A 61 -11.63 -6.04 -4.57
N VAL A 62 -11.89 -4.86 -4.04
CA VAL A 62 -13.22 -4.24 -4.07
C VAL A 62 -13.21 -2.96 -4.86
N ARG A 63 -14.14 -2.86 -5.81
CA ARG A 63 -14.33 -1.64 -6.59
C ARG A 63 -14.87 -0.52 -5.68
N PRO A 64 -14.30 0.69 -5.71
CA PRO A 64 -14.82 1.83 -4.95
C PRO A 64 -16.20 2.27 -5.45
N ASP A 65 -16.98 2.87 -4.55
CA ASP A 65 -18.29 3.42 -4.88
C ASP A 65 -18.21 4.86 -5.41
N SER A 66 -17.13 5.56 -5.04
CA SER A 66 -16.88 6.92 -5.51
C SER A 66 -15.39 7.26 -5.45
N TYR A 67 -15.04 8.29 -6.19
CA TYR A 67 -13.69 8.81 -6.35
C TYR A 67 -13.69 10.29 -6.01
N THR A 68 -12.61 10.79 -5.45
CA THR A 68 -12.45 12.21 -5.15
C THR A 68 -11.14 12.69 -5.76
N ILE A 69 -11.22 13.57 -6.77
CA ILE A 69 -10.06 14.20 -7.38
C ILE A 69 -9.79 15.51 -6.66
N THR A 70 -8.55 15.75 -6.29
CA THR A 70 -8.08 17.02 -5.76
C THR A 70 -7.11 17.65 -6.76
N LEU A 71 -7.47 18.82 -7.28
CA LEU A 71 -6.64 19.62 -8.18
C LEU A 71 -6.13 20.85 -7.44
N GLY A 72 -4.86 21.16 -7.57
CA GLY A 72 -4.20 22.31 -6.95
C GLY A 72 -4.16 23.50 -7.90
N LEU A 73 -4.41 24.68 -7.34
CA LEU A 73 -4.29 25.97 -8.03
C LEU A 73 -3.36 26.86 -7.24
N ASN A 74 -2.54 27.61 -7.96
CA ASN A 74 -1.80 28.74 -7.41
C ASN A 74 -1.99 29.97 -8.28
N GLN A 75 -1.87 31.13 -7.67
CA GLN A 75 -1.92 32.44 -8.32
C GLN A 75 -0.97 33.39 -7.63
N GLU A 76 -0.10 34.03 -8.44
CA GLU A 76 0.75 35.12 -7.99
C GLU A 76 0.22 36.46 -8.50
N SER A 77 0.37 37.52 -7.71
CA SER A 77 0.12 38.89 -8.13
C SER A 77 0.77 39.91 -7.17
N LEU A 78 0.86 41.17 -7.60
CA LEU A 78 1.47 42.23 -6.80
C LEU A 78 0.68 42.58 -5.54
N SER A 79 -0.64 42.31 -5.52
CA SER A 79 -1.47 42.51 -4.35
C SER A 79 -2.36 41.33 -4.05
N VAL A 80 -2.69 41.12 -2.76
CA VAL A 80 -3.60 40.07 -2.29
C VAL A 80 -4.98 40.16 -2.97
N LYS A 81 -5.48 41.36 -3.14
CA LYS A 81 -6.81 41.62 -3.77
C LYS A 81 -6.82 41.12 -5.22
N GLU A 82 -5.80 41.45 -5.97
CA GLU A 82 -5.67 41.03 -7.36
C GLU A 82 -5.45 39.50 -7.48
N CYS A 83 -4.63 38.94 -6.60
CA CYS A 83 -4.42 37.51 -6.47
C CYS A 83 -5.75 36.75 -6.25
N ASN A 84 -6.56 37.22 -5.29
CA ASN A 84 -7.88 36.67 -5.02
C ASN A 84 -8.84 36.77 -6.20
N SER A 85 -8.85 37.92 -6.87
CA SER A 85 -9.69 38.13 -8.03
C SER A 85 -9.35 37.14 -9.15
N LYS A 86 -8.07 37.02 -9.49
CA LYS A 86 -7.60 36.15 -10.56
C LYS A 86 -7.91 34.67 -10.28
N ILE A 87 -7.57 34.17 -9.08
CA ILE A 87 -7.79 32.77 -8.73
C ILE A 87 -9.28 32.42 -8.67
N ASN A 88 -10.12 33.35 -8.17
CA ASN A 88 -11.56 33.13 -8.11
C ASN A 88 -12.20 33.11 -9.51
N ASN A 89 -11.77 33.98 -10.43
CA ASN A 89 -12.26 33.97 -11.80
C ASN A 89 -11.95 32.62 -12.50
N ARG A 90 -10.75 32.07 -12.31
CA ARG A 90 -10.37 30.74 -12.81
C ARG A 90 -11.23 29.64 -12.22
N LEU A 91 -11.44 29.67 -10.89
CA LEU A 91 -12.28 28.72 -10.19
C LEU A 91 -13.74 28.75 -10.65
N GLU A 92 -14.34 29.93 -10.77
CA GLU A 92 -15.73 30.05 -11.20
C GLU A 92 -15.89 29.61 -12.68
N GLY A 93 -14.94 29.94 -13.55
CA GLY A 93 -14.91 29.44 -14.91
C GLY A 93 -14.90 27.93 -14.96
N PHE A 94 -13.99 27.30 -14.23
CA PHE A 94 -13.86 25.85 -14.16
C PHE A 94 -15.10 25.17 -13.53
N LYS A 95 -15.66 25.72 -12.45
CA LYS A 95 -16.92 25.21 -11.86
C LYS A 95 -18.06 25.21 -12.87
N ASN A 96 -18.16 26.25 -13.68
CA ASN A 96 -19.17 26.32 -14.74
C ASN A 96 -18.97 25.24 -15.82
N SER A 97 -17.73 24.92 -16.19
CA SER A 97 -17.42 23.80 -17.08
C SER A 97 -17.78 22.46 -16.44
N LEU A 98 -17.47 22.25 -15.16
CA LEU A 98 -17.85 21.04 -14.45
C LEU A 98 -19.37 20.83 -14.39
N LYS A 99 -20.14 21.90 -14.22
CA LYS A 99 -21.62 21.85 -14.26
C LYS A 99 -22.12 21.41 -15.64
N LYS A 100 -21.50 21.86 -16.73
CA LYS A 100 -21.83 21.42 -18.11
C LYS A 100 -21.52 19.93 -18.31
N LEU A 101 -20.51 19.37 -17.62
CA LEU A 101 -20.21 17.95 -17.61
C LEU A 101 -21.18 17.13 -16.73
N GLY A 102 -22.14 17.78 -16.06
CA GLY A 102 -23.13 17.13 -15.21
C GLY A 102 -22.71 16.93 -13.75
N ILE A 103 -21.60 17.56 -13.32
CA ILE A 103 -21.15 17.53 -11.92
C ILE A 103 -21.94 18.58 -11.15
N LYS A 104 -22.53 18.17 -10.03
CA LYS A 104 -23.37 19.03 -9.22
C LYS A 104 -22.53 19.92 -8.31
N GLU A 105 -23.08 21.08 -7.91
CA GLU A 105 -22.42 22.00 -6.99
C GLU A 105 -22.04 21.35 -5.67
N GLU A 106 -22.89 20.47 -5.14
CA GLU A 106 -22.67 19.70 -3.90
C GLU A 106 -21.53 18.68 -3.99
N GLU A 107 -21.08 18.36 -5.21
CA GLU A 107 -19.96 17.45 -5.49
C GLU A 107 -18.62 18.21 -5.64
N ILE A 108 -18.66 19.56 -5.57
CA ILE A 108 -17.49 20.42 -5.75
C ILE A 108 -17.23 21.18 -4.45
N PHE A 109 -16.05 21.06 -3.92
CA PHE A 109 -15.58 21.80 -2.76
C PHE A 109 -14.28 22.55 -3.07
N VAL A 110 -14.14 23.78 -2.57
CA VAL A 110 -12.91 24.56 -2.72
C VAL A 110 -12.29 24.78 -1.35
N ASP A 111 -11.06 24.31 -1.19
CA ASP A 111 -10.27 24.44 0.02
C ASP A 111 -9.22 25.54 -0.16
N PHE A 112 -9.15 26.45 0.84
CA PHE A 112 -8.14 27.49 0.89
C PHE A 112 -6.90 26.97 1.61
N ILE A 113 -5.76 26.91 0.91
CA ILE A 113 -4.53 26.32 1.45
C ILE A 113 -3.64 27.36 2.11
N SER A 114 -3.25 28.42 1.37
CA SER A 114 -2.34 29.42 1.89
C SER A 114 -2.42 30.75 1.13
N GLN A 115 -2.00 31.81 1.83
CA GLN A 115 -1.72 33.12 1.28
C GLN A 115 -0.36 33.56 1.84
N THR A 116 0.63 33.73 0.99
CA THR A 116 2.01 34.05 1.38
C THR A 116 2.56 35.20 0.57
N LYS A 117 3.44 35.98 1.19
CA LYS A 117 4.27 36.97 0.49
C LYS A 117 5.44 36.25 -0.16
N ILE A 118 5.70 36.54 -1.42
CA ILE A 118 6.80 35.92 -2.18
C ILE A 118 7.90 36.91 -2.48
N TYR A 119 9.13 36.41 -2.46
CA TYR A 119 10.34 37.17 -2.70
C TYR A 119 11.18 36.51 -3.79
N ASP A 120 11.88 37.29 -4.54
CA ASP A 120 12.89 36.85 -5.48
C ASP A 120 14.27 37.34 -5.04
N TYR A 121 15.32 36.75 -5.55
CA TYR A 121 16.68 37.10 -5.21
C TYR A 121 17.48 37.44 -6.49
N LYS A 122 17.99 38.67 -6.57
CA LYS A 122 18.91 39.04 -7.64
C LYS A 122 20.32 38.98 -7.11
N SER A 123 21.16 38.16 -7.75
CA SER A 123 22.58 38.13 -7.50
C SER A 123 23.31 39.04 -8.49
N SER A 124 24.19 39.89 -7.99
CA SER A 124 25.19 40.61 -8.79
C SER A 124 26.57 40.18 -8.30
N SER A 125 27.42 39.70 -9.21
CA SER A 125 28.80 39.34 -8.89
C SER A 125 29.76 40.33 -9.53
N THR A 126 30.67 40.88 -8.73
CA THR A 126 31.91 41.52 -9.16
C THR A 126 33.05 40.55 -8.90
N ALA A 127 34.25 40.84 -9.47
CA ALA A 127 35.38 39.91 -9.40
C ALA A 127 35.73 39.37 -7.99
N ASN A 128 35.34 40.07 -6.92
CA ASN A 128 35.67 39.73 -5.54
C ASN A 128 34.45 39.64 -4.60
N GLN A 129 33.22 39.84 -5.06
CA GLN A 129 32.07 39.90 -4.18
C GLN A 129 30.76 39.48 -4.87
N VAL A 130 29.98 38.62 -4.22
CA VAL A 130 28.63 38.24 -4.64
C VAL A 130 27.66 38.97 -3.71
N ASN A 131 26.88 39.88 -4.27
CA ASN A 131 25.81 40.56 -3.56
C ASN A 131 24.47 39.91 -3.94
N VAL A 132 23.68 39.52 -2.95
CA VAL A 132 22.33 38.95 -3.14
C VAL A 132 21.34 39.93 -2.54
N ASN A 133 20.48 40.50 -3.38
CA ASN A 133 19.41 41.40 -2.94
C ASN A 133 18.06 40.69 -3.02
N GLN A 134 17.31 40.71 -1.92
CA GLN A 134 15.95 40.24 -1.88
C GLN A 134 15.01 41.28 -2.50
N ILE A 135 14.15 40.86 -3.40
CA ILE A 135 13.15 41.67 -4.10
C ILE A 135 11.77 41.18 -3.77
N ASP A 136 10.89 42.08 -3.43
CA ASP A 136 9.45 41.81 -3.25
C ASP A 136 8.84 41.46 -4.61
N LYS A 137 8.29 40.23 -4.73
CA LYS A 137 7.63 39.71 -5.93
C LYS A 137 6.12 39.77 -5.83
N GLY A 138 5.59 40.09 -4.65
CA GLY A 138 4.17 40.18 -4.37
C GLY A 138 3.64 39.07 -3.48
N PHE A 139 2.50 38.49 -3.85
CA PHE A 139 1.78 37.52 -3.06
C PHE A 139 1.41 36.29 -3.91
N GLU A 140 1.38 35.12 -3.25
CA GLU A 140 0.87 33.88 -3.81
C GLU A 140 -0.31 33.40 -2.99
N ILE A 141 -1.38 32.96 -3.66
CA ILE A 141 -2.53 32.26 -3.06
C ILE A 141 -2.59 30.86 -3.65
N LYS A 142 -2.76 29.86 -2.76
CA LYS A 142 -2.97 28.45 -3.13
C LYS A 142 -4.35 28.00 -2.67
N LYS A 143 -5.04 27.29 -3.56
CA LYS A 143 -6.32 26.66 -3.29
C LYS A 143 -6.34 25.26 -3.90
N ASN A 144 -7.18 24.38 -3.34
CA ASN A 144 -7.52 23.14 -3.97
C ASN A 144 -9.00 23.14 -4.38
N ILE A 145 -9.31 22.56 -5.54
CA ILE A 145 -10.67 22.18 -5.88
C ILE A 145 -10.78 20.66 -5.76
N ILE A 146 -11.79 20.21 -5.04
CA ILE A 146 -12.05 18.83 -4.69
C ILE A 146 -13.36 18.43 -5.35
N ILE A 147 -13.33 17.40 -6.20
CA ILE A 147 -14.44 16.98 -7.03
C ILE A 147 -14.76 15.52 -6.74
N LYS A 148 -16.00 15.25 -6.31
CA LYS A 148 -16.49 13.89 -6.06
C LYS A 148 -17.15 13.31 -7.32
N LEU A 149 -16.76 12.09 -7.66
CA LEU A 149 -17.20 11.39 -8.86
C LEU A 149 -17.68 9.97 -8.55
N LYS A 150 -18.68 9.49 -9.27
CA LYS A 150 -19.19 8.12 -9.16
C LYS A 150 -18.39 7.09 -9.96
N ASN A 151 -17.66 7.53 -10.97
CA ASN A 151 -16.82 6.67 -11.81
C ASN A 151 -15.69 7.46 -12.46
N THR A 152 -14.74 6.76 -13.06
CA THR A 152 -13.55 7.34 -13.69
C THR A 152 -13.77 7.88 -15.11
N LYS A 153 -14.93 7.68 -15.71
CA LYS A 153 -15.21 8.02 -17.13
C LYS A 153 -15.07 9.51 -17.45
N LEU A 154 -15.20 10.35 -16.44
CA LEU A 154 -15.08 11.80 -16.60
C LEU A 154 -13.67 12.34 -16.33
N TYR A 155 -12.70 11.51 -15.92
CA TYR A 155 -11.37 11.98 -15.53
C TYR A 155 -10.70 12.80 -16.63
N ASP A 156 -10.57 12.22 -17.82
CA ASP A 156 -9.88 12.89 -18.94
C ASP A 156 -10.57 14.20 -19.32
N LYS A 157 -11.91 14.23 -19.29
CA LYS A 157 -12.68 15.44 -19.57
C LYS A 157 -12.48 16.51 -18.53
N ILE A 158 -12.47 16.13 -17.23
CA ILE A 158 -12.24 17.07 -16.12
C ILE A 158 -10.84 17.65 -16.20
N ILE A 159 -9.83 16.83 -16.48
CA ILE A 159 -8.43 17.26 -16.59
C ILE A 159 -8.29 18.20 -17.82
N SER A 160 -8.90 17.85 -18.93
CA SER A 160 -8.90 18.71 -20.13
C SER A 160 -9.57 20.05 -19.86
N GLU A 161 -10.74 20.08 -19.24
CA GLU A 161 -11.43 21.32 -18.87
C GLU A 161 -10.64 22.13 -17.82
N ALA A 162 -9.96 21.45 -16.89
CA ALA A 162 -9.14 22.12 -15.89
C ALA A 162 -7.98 22.90 -16.54
N SER A 163 -7.37 22.33 -17.57
CA SER A 163 -6.24 22.95 -18.29
C SER A 163 -6.63 24.26 -18.98
N GLU A 164 -7.88 24.41 -19.44
CA GLU A 164 -8.40 25.66 -20.03
C GLU A 164 -8.42 26.84 -19.02
N PHE A 165 -8.32 26.52 -17.73
CA PHE A 165 -8.29 27.49 -16.64
C PHE A 165 -6.93 27.51 -15.92
N ASP A 166 -5.85 27.02 -16.55
CA ASP A 166 -4.51 26.89 -15.98
C ASP A 166 -4.49 26.04 -14.67
N ILE A 167 -5.35 25.02 -14.58
CA ILE A 167 -5.43 24.08 -13.45
C ILE A 167 -4.86 22.75 -13.94
N ASP A 168 -3.59 22.58 -13.81
CA ASP A 168 -2.81 21.47 -14.36
C ASP A 168 -2.18 20.56 -13.29
N ASN A 169 -2.33 20.91 -12.00
CA ASN A 169 -1.74 20.15 -10.91
C ASN A 169 -2.74 19.19 -10.26
N ILE A 170 -2.59 17.89 -10.54
CA ILE A 170 -3.34 16.82 -9.87
C ILE A 170 -2.63 16.49 -8.57
N VAL A 171 -3.23 16.83 -7.44
CA VAL A 171 -2.66 16.60 -6.10
C VAL A 171 -2.82 15.14 -5.70
N LYS A 172 -4.05 14.61 -5.81
CA LYS A 172 -4.37 13.22 -5.45
C LYS A 172 -5.72 12.77 -5.99
N VAL A 173 -5.91 11.45 -5.99
CA VAL A 173 -7.19 10.79 -6.19
C VAL A 173 -7.44 9.87 -5.00
N ASP A 174 -8.53 10.11 -4.28
CA ASP A 174 -8.98 9.27 -3.17
C ASP A 174 -10.10 8.34 -3.61
N TYR A 175 -10.19 7.19 -2.98
CA TYR A 175 -11.14 6.12 -3.27
C TYR A 175 -12.03 5.88 -2.05
N THR A 176 -13.34 5.79 -2.23
CA THR A 176 -14.30 5.63 -1.13
C THR A 176 -15.17 4.41 -1.34
N LYS A 177 -15.30 3.60 -0.29
CA LYS A 177 -16.26 2.50 -0.16
C LYS A 177 -17.18 2.80 1.01
N ILE A 178 -18.49 2.84 0.76
CA ILE A 178 -19.47 3.29 1.75
C ILE A 178 -19.84 2.13 2.69
N ASN A 179 -20.18 0.97 2.12
CA ASN A 179 -20.58 -0.20 2.92
C ASN A 179 -19.42 -1.20 3.01
N THR A 180 -18.72 -1.20 4.14
CA THR A 180 -17.64 -2.13 4.43
C THR A 180 -18.11 -3.34 5.26
N GLU A 181 -19.30 -3.28 5.84
CA GLU A 181 -19.85 -4.36 6.67
C GLU A 181 -20.12 -5.63 5.83
N SER A 182 -20.76 -5.48 4.67
CA SER A 182 -20.98 -6.60 3.77
C SER A 182 -19.69 -7.26 3.28
N ILE A 183 -18.62 -6.47 3.12
CA ILE A 183 -17.28 -6.99 2.76
C ILE A 183 -16.71 -7.80 3.92
N TYR A 184 -16.84 -7.27 5.14
CA TYR A 184 -16.41 -7.97 6.35
C TYR A 184 -17.11 -9.32 6.51
N GLU A 185 -18.43 -9.35 6.35
CA GLU A 185 -19.24 -10.58 6.45
C GLU A 185 -18.84 -11.61 5.38
N GLU A 186 -18.71 -11.20 4.11
CA GLU A 186 -18.26 -12.05 3.01
C GLU A 186 -16.89 -12.68 3.32
N MET A 187 -15.93 -11.87 3.75
CA MET A 187 -14.58 -12.33 4.08
C MET A 187 -14.57 -13.27 5.29
N LEU A 188 -15.44 -13.02 6.28
CA LEU A 188 -15.56 -13.88 7.46
C LEU A 188 -16.14 -15.26 7.10
N VAL A 189 -17.10 -15.32 6.19
CA VAL A 189 -17.65 -16.58 5.66
C VAL A 189 -16.54 -17.37 4.95
N GLU A 190 -15.76 -16.73 4.09
CA GLU A 190 -14.63 -17.38 3.42
C GLU A 190 -13.56 -17.85 4.41
N ALA A 191 -13.24 -17.05 5.41
CA ALA A 191 -12.30 -17.43 6.46
C ALA A 191 -12.79 -18.70 7.22
N LYS A 192 -14.09 -18.81 7.47
CA LYS A 192 -14.69 -20.02 8.08
C LYS A 192 -14.50 -21.25 7.20
N VAL A 193 -14.73 -21.15 5.90
CA VAL A 193 -14.53 -22.26 4.95
C VAL A 193 -13.07 -22.72 4.94
N ILE A 194 -12.13 -21.76 4.96
CA ILE A 194 -10.70 -22.05 5.02
C ILE A 194 -10.34 -22.76 6.33
N LEU A 195 -10.89 -22.29 7.46
CA LEU A 195 -10.69 -22.93 8.76
C LEU A 195 -11.11 -24.39 8.73
N ASP A 196 -12.33 -24.66 8.27
CA ASP A 196 -12.90 -26.01 8.22
C ASP A 196 -12.03 -26.94 7.34
N ASN A 197 -11.47 -26.43 6.24
CA ASN A 197 -10.56 -27.18 5.39
C ASN A 197 -9.21 -27.44 6.09
N LYS A 198 -8.64 -26.43 6.75
CA LYS A 198 -7.40 -26.57 7.52
C LYS A 198 -7.56 -27.57 8.66
N MET A 199 -8.70 -27.56 9.35
CA MET A 199 -9.01 -28.51 10.41
C MET A 199 -9.13 -29.95 9.88
N LYS A 200 -9.82 -30.17 8.75
CA LYS A 200 -9.92 -31.50 8.10
C LYS A 200 -8.55 -32.02 7.69
N LEU A 201 -7.66 -31.17 7.15
CA LEU A 201 -6.29 -31.56 6.80
C LEU A 201 -5.48 -31.90 8.05
N HIS A 202 -5.63 -31.14 9.11
CA HIS A 202 -4.95 -31.37 10.38
C HIS A 202 -5.33 -32.72 11.01
N GLN A 203 -6.60 -33.13 10.94
CA GLN A 203 -7.06 -34.42 11.43
C GLN A 203 -6.38 -35.63 10.77
N LYS A 204 -5.72 -35.46 9.61
CA LYS A 204 -4.90 -36.49 8.97
C LYS A 204 -3.60 -36.78 9.74
N PHE A 205 -3.11 -35.83 10.52
CA PHE A 205 -1.88 -35.99 11.31
C PHE A 205 -2.15 -36.49 12.74
N GLY A 206 -3.39 -36.42 13.21
CA GLY A 206 -3.78 -36.89 14.52
C GLY A 206 -5.15 -36.37 14.94
N LYS A 207 -5.95 -37.21 15.61
CA LYS A 207 -7.22 -36.80 16.18
C LYS A 207 -6.97 -36.32 17.60
N LYS A 208 -7.42 -35.08 17.91
CA LYS A 208 -7.48 -34.55 19.27
C LYS A 208 -8.83 -33.89 19.49
N ASP A 209 -9.35 -34.06 20.67
CA ASP A 209 -10.55 -33.36 21.10
C ASP A 209 -10.16 -31.97 21.65
N TYR A 210 -10.74 -30.95 21.05
CA TYR A 210 -10.55 -29.56 21.45
C TYR A 210 -11.74 -29.08 22.29
N GLU A 211 -11.51 -28.03 23.08
CA GLU A 211 -12.60 -27.28 23.71
C GLU A 211 -13.54 -26.71 22.65
N GLU A 212 -14.84 -26.58 22.98
CA GLU A 212 -15.85 -26.13 22.05
C GLU A 212 -15.70 -24.65 21.68
N ILE A 213 -15.17 -23.85 22.60
CA ILE A 213 -15.05 -22.40 22.43
C ILE A 213 -13.57 -22.03 22.21
N PRO A 214 -13.17 -21.69 20.97
CA PRO A 214 -11.83 -21.21 20.72
C PRO A 214 -11.66 -19.73 21.10
N GLN A 215 -10.41 -19.31 21.29
CA GLN A 215 -10.07 -17.89 21.24
C GLN A 215 -9.96 -17.47 19.78
N VAL A 216 -10.63 -16.37 19.43
CA VAL A 216 -10.65 -15.82 18.07
C VAL A 216 -10.21 -14.37 18.11
N ALA A 217 -9.25 -14.01 17.25
CA ALA A 217 -8.87 -12.65 16.99
C ALA A 217 -9.01 -12.37 15.49
N VAL A 218 -9.67 -11.28 15.14
CA VAL A 218 -9.90 -10.84 13.77
C VAL A 218 -9.36 -9.43 13.58
N ASN A 219 -8.44 -9.25 12.64
CA ASN A 219 -8.01 -7.95 12.15
C ASN A 219 -8.63 -7.72 10.77
N PHE A 220 -9.32 -6.60 10.59
CA PHE A 220 -9.91 -6.21 9.34
C PHE A 220 -9.52 -4.77 9.01
N TYR A 221 -8.92 -4.55 7.85
CA TYR A 221 -8.48 -3.23 7.40
C TYR A 221 -8.45 -3.14 5.88
N SER A 222 -8.33 -1.92 5.38
CA SER A 222 -8.20 -1.66 3.94
C SER A 222 -6.92 -0.92 3.60
N ILE A 223 -6.40 -1.19 2.41
CA ILE A 223 -5.30 -0.45 1.82
C ILE A 223 -5.84 0.39 0.67
N GLN A 224 -5.61 1.69 0.75
CA GLN A 224 -5.99 2.64 -0.28
C GLN A 224 -5.05 2.54 -1.48
N PRO A 225 -5.56 2.60 -2.72
CA PRO A 225 -4.73 2.53 -3.92
C PRO A 225 -3.58 3.53 -3.96
N GLY A 226 -3.81 4.75 -3.48
CA GLY A 226 -2.78 5.79 -3.43
C GLY A 226 -1.51 5.42 -2.66
N LYS A 227 -1.60 4.45 -1.73
CA LYS A 227 -0.46 3.92 -0.98
C LYS A 227 0.28 2.79 -1.71
N GLN A 228 -0.29 2.28 -2.78
CA GLN A 228 0.20 1.12 -3.53
C GLN A 228 0.82 1.49 -4.88
N TYR A 229 0.85 2.79 -5.22
CA TYR A 229 1.57 3.23 -6.41
C TYR A 229 3.07 3.25 -6.15
N LYS A 230 3.79 2.54 -7.01
CA LYS A 230 5.26 2.58 -7.08
C LYS A 230 5.70 3.38 -8.29
N ASN A 231 6.91 3.90 -8.26
CA ASN A 231 7.48 4.57 -9.42
C ASN A 231 8.52 3.68 -10.10
N TYR A 232 8.56 3.79 -11.42
CA TYR A 232 9.57 3.21 -12.27
C TYR A 232 10.32 4.33 -12.99
N THR A 233 11.63 4.28 -12.95
CA THR A 233 12.49 5.21 -13.68
C THR A 233 13.21 4.43 -14.77
N ALA A 234 12.90 4.71 -16.04
CA ALA A 234 13.62 4.13 -17.15
C ALA A 234 15.04 4.71 -17.20
N PHE A 235 16.03 3.86 -17.49
CA PHE A 235 17.36 4.31 -17.80
C PHE A 235 17.36 4.95 -19.20
N GLU A 236 17.47 6.26 -19.24
CA GLU A 236 17.80 6.97 -20.47
C GLU A 236 19.25 7.44 -20.37
N THR A 237 19.96 7.39 -21.49
CA THR A 237 21.31 7.94 -21.59
C THR A 237 21.24 9.42 -21.29
N SER A 238 21.88 9.86 -20.21
CA SER A 238 22.02 11.28 -19.90
C SER A 238 22.92 11.93 -20.95
N ASN A 239 22.44 12.91 -21.67
CA ASN A 239 23.27 13.79 -22.48
C ASN A 239 23.98 14.77 -21.53
N ILE A 240 25.27 14.53 -21.35
CA ILE A 240 26.12 15.44 -20.61
C ILE A 240 26.77 16.39 -21.65
N GLU A 241 26.37 17.64 -21.65
CA GLU A 241 27.05 18.69 -22.45
C GLU A 241 28.19 19.29 -21.65
N TYR A 242 29.39 19.23 -22.22
CA TYR A 242 30.59 19.87 -21.68
C TYR A 242 30.89 21.10 -22.50
N GLU A 243 30.95 22.27 -21.86
CA GLU A 243 31.54 23.45 -22.48
C GLU A 243 33.06 23.47 -22.22
N SER A 244 33.86 23.50 -23.28
CA SER A 244 35.30 23.62 -23.14
C SER A 244 35.69 25.10 -23.15
N ASN A 245 36.35 25.55 -22.10
CA ASN A 245 36.95 26.88 -22.09
C ASN A 245 38.14 26.85 -23.05
N GLN A 246 38.09 27.64 -24.14
CA GLN A 246 39.11 27.70 -25.17
C GLN A 246 40.48 28.13 -24.65
N TYR A 247 40.56 28.88 -23.54
CA TYR A 247 41.79 29.38 -22.97
C TYR A 247 42.48 28.45 -21.97
N THR A 248 41.74 27.60 -21.28
CA THR A 248 42.30 26.75 -20.21
C THR A 248 42.27 25.27 -20.52
N GLY A 249 41.59 24.85 -21.61
CA GLY A 249 41.38 23.43 -21.94
C GLY A 249 40.57 22.68 -20.91
N ARG A 250 40.03 23.31 -19.88
CA ARG A 250 39.21 22.67 -18.86
C ARG A 250 37.78 22.56 -19.34
N LYS A 251 37.27 21.37 -19.32
CA LYS A 251 35.86 21.09 -19.58
C LYS A 251 35.05 21.39 -18.33
N HIS A 252 34.08 22.28 -18.43
CA HIS A 252 33.11 22.54 -17.38
C HIS A 252 31.80 21.85 -17.73
N LEU A 253 31.20 21.18 -16.76
CA LEU A 253 29.84 20.60 -16.90
C LEU A 253 28.85 21.76 -16.97
N VAL A 254 28.23 21.98 -18.13
CA VAL A 254 27.29 23.10 -18.33
C VAL A 254 25.87 22.69 -18.08
N ARG A 255 25.52 21.44 -18.42
CA ARG A 255 24.16 20.96 -18.30
C ARG A 255 24.13 19.42 -18.15
N GLN A 256 23.53 18.97 -17.10
CA GLN A 256 23.18 17.59 -16.93
C GLN A 256 21.66 17.47 -17.08
N GLU A 257 21.18 17.16 -18.27
CA GLU A 257 19.79 16.78 -18.46
C GLU A 257 19.63 15.30 -18.10
N GLU A 258 19.23 15.04 -16.89
CA GLU A 258 18.67 13.75 -16.55
C GLU A 258 17.22 13.70 -17.04
N ARG A 259 17.00 13.21 -18.25
CA ARG A 259 15.66 12.82 -18.69
C ARG A 259 15.30 11.53 -17.95
N LYS A 260 14.70 11.67 -16.79
CA LYS A 260 14.15 10.56 -16.04
C LYS A 260 12.71 10.39 -16.48
N ASN A 261 12.44 9.47 -17.40
CA ASN A 261 11.09 9.00 -17.68
C ASN A 261 10.62 8.23 -16.44
N LYS A 262 10.02 8.97 -15.52
CA LYS A 262 9.45 8.46 -14.30
C LYS A 262 7.98 8.16 -14.56
N THR A 263 7.61 6.90 -14.51
CA THR A 263 6.22 6.48 -14.56
C THR A 263 5.78 5.87 -13.23
N TYR A 264 4.48 5.81 -13.02
CA TYR A 264 3.89 5.20 -11.84
C TYR A 264 3.05 4.01 -12.27
N TYR A 265 3.07 2.96 -11.47
CA TYR A 265 2.24 1.79 -11.66
C TYR A 265 1.63 1.34 -10.34
N TYR A 266 0.45 0.75 -10.42
CA TYR A 266 -0.22 0.18 -9.27
C TYR A 266 0.40 -1.18 -8.93
N ASP A 267 0.83 -1.34 -7.68
CA ASP A 267 1.43 -2.56 -7.14
C ASP A 267 0.64 -3.00 -5.91
N GLY A 268 -0.46 -3.70 -6.19
CA GLY A 268 -1.32 -4.25 -5.14
C GLY A 268 -0.64 -5.40 -4.39
N MET A 269 -1.27 -5.85 -3.30
CA MET A 269 -0.80 -7.00 -2.54
C MET A 269 -0.81 -8.25 -3.40
N ALA A 270 0.31 -8.98 -3.38
CA ALA A 270 0.46 -10.21 -4.16
C ALA A 270 -0.49 -11.31 -3.62
N PRO A 271 -1.13 -12.08 -4.53
CA PRO A 271 -2.07 -13.15 -4.14
C PRO A 271 -1.43 -14.24 -3.26
N ASP A 272 -0.15 -14.49 -3.41
CA ASP A 272 0.59 -15.57 -2.75
C ASP A 272 0.67 -15.44 -1.22
N PHE A 273 0.35 -14.26 -0.69
CA PHE A 273 0.32 -14.03 0.76
C PHE A 273 -0.99 -14.44 1.43
N PHE A 274 -2.00 -14.84 0.65
CA PHE A 274 -3.34 -15.07 1.14
C PHE A 274 -3.79 -16.51 0.90
N ASP A 275 -4.57 -17.04 1.84
CA ASP A 275 -5.24 -18.33 1.69
C ASP A 275 -6.34 -18.28 0.61
N LYS A 276 -6.96 -17.11 0.47
CA LYS A 276 -8.01 -16.82 -0.52
C LYS A 276 -7.92 -15.38 -0.98
N VAL A 277 -8.05 -15.19 -2.28
CA VAL A 277 -8.29 -13.88 -2.90
C VAL A 277 -9.68 -13.87 -3.50
N ILE A 278 -10.50 -12.93 -3.08
CA ILE A 278 -11.82 -12.64 -3.66
C ILE A 278 -11.62 -11.60 -4.75
N ASN A 279 -12.25 -11.80 -5.90
CA ASN A 279 -12.10 -10.96 -7.10
C ASN A 279 -10.64 -10.83 -7.58
N PRO A 280 -9.93 -11.94 -7.86
CA PRO A 280 -8.51 -11.90 -8.20
C PRO A 280 -8.24 -11.24 -9.56
N ASP A 281 -9.18 -11.34 -10.51
CA ASP A 281 -8.99 -10.96 -11.91
C ASP A 281 -9.47 -9.54 -12.23
N SER A 282 -9.56 -8.66 -11.24
CA SER A 282 -9.99 -7.30 -11.50
C SER A 282 -8.88 -6.49 -12.17
N PRO A 283 -9.06 -6.03 -13.43
CA PRO A 283 -8.04 -5.26 -14.15
C PRO A 283 -7.94 -3.81 -13.69
N GLU A 284 -8.85 -3.38 -12.85
CA GLU A 284 -8.94 -2.00 -12.37
C GLU A 284 -8.15 -1.82 -11.08
N VAL A 285 -7.79 -0.59 -10.80
CA VAL A 285 -7.24 -0.21 -9.50
C VAL A 285 -8.34 -0.30 -8.45
N ASN A 286 -8.19 -1.23 -7.51
CA ASN A 286 -9.18 -1.53 -6.48
C ASN A 286 -8.70 -1.14 -5.08
N MET A 287 -9.66 -0.93 -4.19
CA MET A 287 -9.38 -0.95 -2.76
C MET A 287 -9.16 -2.40 -2.32
N GLN A 288 -8.08 -2.66 -1.60
CA GLN A 288 -7.78 -3.99 -1.09
C GLN A 288 -8.18 -4.08 0.39
N PHE A 289 -9.13 -4.97 0.69
CA PHE A 289 -9.54 -5.30 2.05
C PHE A 289 -8.83 -6.57 2.49
N ILE A 290 -8.27 -6.53 3.68
CA ILE A 290 -7.49 -7.62 4.25
C ILE A 290 -8.16 -8.06 5.55
N MET A 291 -8.37 -9.36 5.68
CA MET A 291 -8.83 -9.99 6.91
C MET A 291 -7.80 -11.03 7.37
N GLU A 292 -7.32 -10.86 8.58
CA GLU A 292 -6.43 -11.80 9.26
C GLU A 292 -7.16 -12.40 10.44
N VAL A 293 -7.37 -13.70 10.43
CA VAL A 293 -8.05 -14.43 11.50
C VAL A 293 -7.07 -15.37 12.18
N SER A 294 -6.94 -15.23 13.50
CA SER A 294 -6.17 -16.13 14.34
C SER A 294 -7.13 -16.88 15.28
N ILE A 295 -7.09 -18.19 15.25
CA ILE A 295 -7.99 -19.06 16.03
C ILE A 295 -7.15 -20.04 16.83
N SER A 296 -7.35 -20.04 18.15
CA SER A 296 -6.67 -20.93 19.09
C SER A 296 -7.65 -21.82 19.82
N TYR A 297 -7.46 -23.13 19.67
CA TYR A 297 -8.18 -24.15 20.39
C TYR A 297 -7.29 -24.74 21.48
N LYS A 298 -7.81 -24.95 22.69
CA LYS A 298 -7.16 -25.74 23.74
C LYS A 298 -7.58 -27.20 23.61
N THR A 299 -6.68 -28.10 23.97
CA THR A 299 -7.00 -29.53 24.06
C THR A 299 -7.87 -29.80 25.27
N LYS A 300 -8.93 -30.61 25.13
CA LYS A 300 -9.72 -31.10 26.26
C LYS A 300 -8.81 -31.96 27.15
N ILE A 301 -8.67 -31.56 28.40
CA ILE A 301 -7.95 -32.37 29.40
C ILE A 301 -8.88 -33.49 29.83
N SER A 302 -8.46 -34.75 29.67
CA SER A 302 -9.30 -35.87 30.14
C SER A 302 -9.45 -35.80 31.67
N LYS A 303 -10.67 -36.08 32.16
CA LYS A 303 -10.96 -36.09 33.61
C LYS A 303 -10.03 -37.04 34.40
N GLU A 304 -9.48 -38.07 33.73
CA GLU A 304 -8.52 -39.00 34.33
C GLU A 304 -7.16 -38.35 34.66
N ILE A 305 -6.69 -37.41 33.82
CA ILE A 305 -5.43 -36.67 34.10
C ILE A 305 -5.62 -35.72 35.28
N LEU A 306 -6.77 -35.04 35.37
CA LEU A 306 -7.11 -34.17 36.48
C LEU A 306 -7.19 -34.95 37.81
N LYS A 307 -7.78 -36.15 37.81
CA LYS A 307 -7.81 -37.00 39.01
C LYS A 307 -6.43 -37.45 39.48
N LYS A 308 -5.51 -37.72 38.54
CA LYS A 308 -4.13 -38.08 38.88
C LYS A 308 -3.30 -36.95 39.45
N GLN A 309 -3.62 -35.70 39.13
CA GLN A 309 -2.93 -34.53 39.69
C GLN A 309 -3.43 -34.15 41.10
N GLU A 310 -4.61 -34.60 41.48
CA GLU A 310 -5.23 -34.28 42.79
C GLU A 310 -4.97 -35.30 43.88
N GLU A 311 -4.39 -36.48 43.58
CA GLU A 311 -3.98 -37.44 44.63
C GLU A 311 -2.75 -36.90 45.38
N LYS A 312 -3.03 -36.00 46.34
CA LYS A 312 -2.00 -35.57 47.30
C LYS A 312 -1.80 -36.66 48.33
N ILE A 313 -0.71 -37.39 48.24
CA ILE A 313 -0.32 -38.36 49.28
C ILE A 313 0.36 -37.61 50.41
N TYR A 314 -0.35 -37.48 51.53
CA TYR A 314 0.24 -36.92 52.75
C TYR A 314 0.95 -38.03 53.51
N ARG A 315 2.19 -37.78 53.88
CA ARG A 315 2.99 -38.69 54.73
C ARG A 315 3.36 -37.95 56.00
N PHE A 316 3.25 -38.62 57.13
CA PHE A 316 3.71 -38.09 58.38
C PHE A 316 4.63 -39.09 59.09
N ILE A 317 5.55 -38.56 59.88
CA ILE A 317 6.46 -39.37 60.68
C ILE A 317 5.84 -39.47 62.08
N THR A 318 5.68 -40.71 62.57
CA THR A 318 5.21 -40.96 63.95
C THR A 318 6.30 -40.61 64.95
N PRO A 319 5.96 -40.40 66.27
CA PRO A 319 6.96 -40.13 67.24
C PRO A 319 8.03 -41.24 67.45
N ASN A 320 7.76 -42.44 66.98
CA ASN A 320 8.66 -43.58 66.95
C ASN A 320 9.55 -43.64 65.67
N GLY A 321 9.44 -42.63 64.74
CA GLY A 321 10.24 -42.58 63.54
C GLY A 321 9.64 -43.31 62.33
N ASP A 322 8.43 -43.92 62.42
CA ASP A 322 7.80 -44.65 61.32
C ASP A 322 7.11 -43.68 60.36
N LEU A 323 7.25 -43.93 59.07
CA LEU A 323 6.62 -43.17 58.01
C LEU A 323 5.25 -43.76 57.68
N LYS A 324 4.16 -43.03 57.96
CA LYS A 324 2.78 -43.46 57.65
C LYS A 324 2.15 -42.56 56.58
N VAL A 325 1.34 -43.18 55.69
CA VAL A 325 0.55 -42.49 54.66
C VAL A 325 -0.79 -42.11 55.26
N LEU A 326 -1.17 -40.86 55.13
CA LEU A 326 -2.48 -40.36 55.54
C LEU A 326 -3.40 -40.41 54.33
N ASN A 327 -4.34 -41.31 54.28
CA ASN A 327 -5.42 -41.33 53.31
C ASN A 327 -6.52 -40.42 53.82
N LEU A 328 -6.60 -39.21 53.26
CA LEU A 328 -7.71 -38.30 53.49
C LEU A 328 -8.80 -38.67 52.46
N ASN A 329 -9.80 -39.41 52.87
CA ASN A 329 -10.98 -39.68 52.04
C ASN A 329 -11.83 -38.40 51.90
#